data_3f6068e8be44731dc70370c534fca9ef
#
_entry.id   3f6068e8be44731dc70370c534fca9ef
#
_cell.length_a   1.000
_cell.length_b   1.000
_cell.length_c   1.000
_cell.angle_alpha   90.00
_cell.angle_beta   90.00
_cell.angle_gamma   90.00
#
_symmetry.space_group_name_H-M   'P 1'
#
loop_
_entity.id
_entity.type
_entity.pdbx_description
1 polymer ?
#
loop_
_entity_poly.entity_id
_entity_poly.type
_entity_poly.pdbx_seq_one_letter_code
_entity_poly.pdbx_strand_id
1 'polypeptide(L)'
;EYAARIVAQMEGAAVSVRLNTTVLSLSQRRTAELSGPGGYEPVAFRRLILATGCREKTIGSLPVTGTRPAGVFTAGEAQRMINLRHWRPGRKVLVLGSGDLGLIMARRFVLEGCQVLGVVEQKGSCGGMVRNYRSCLLEHRIPLMTRTTVTRLHGEGRLTGVTLRHLD
;
A
#
# COMPACT_ATOMS: atom_id res chain seq x y z
N GLU A 1 -17.17 2.01 14.56
CA GLU A 1 -17.40 1.46 15.93
C GLU A 1 -16.10 1.13 16.67
N TYR A 2 -15.23 0.23 16.16
CA TYR A 2 -14.02 -0.18 16.87
C TYR A 2 -13.08 0.99 17.20
N ALA A 3 -12.73 1.82 16.21
CA ALA A 3 -11.85 2.97 16.39
C ALA A 3 -12.42 3.99 17.38
N ALA A 4 -13.72 4.29 17.29
CA ALA A 4 -14.39 5.22 18.21
C ALA A 4 -14.34 4.73 19.66
N ARG A 5 -14.50 3.41 19.88
CA ARG A 5 -14.39 2.81 21.22
C ARG A 5 -12.98 2.95 21.79
N ILE A 6 -11.94 2.74 20.97
CA ILE A 6 -10.55 2.90 21.43
C ILE A 6 -10.26 4.36 21.74
N VAL A 7 -10.72 5.32 20.92
CA VAL A 7 -10.56 6.77 21.19
C VAL A 7 -11.22 7.13 22.52
N ALA A 8 -12.45 6.69 22.78
CA ALA A 8 -13.13 6.96 24.04
C ALA A 8 -12.39 6.35 25.25
N GLN A 9 -11.79 5.17 25.11
CA GLN A 9 -10.94 4.58 26.16
C GLN A 9 -9.67 5.40 26.42
N MET A 10 -9.08 5.99 25.37
CA MET A 10 -7.91 6.87 25.51
C MET A 10 -8.26 8.19 26.21
N GLU A 11 -9.43 8.76 25.93
CA GLU A 11 -9.91 9.98 26.60
C GLU A 11 -10.13 9.76 28.10
N GLY A 12 -10.54 8.56 28.51
CA GLY A 12 -10.67 8.17 29.93
C GLY A 12 -9.36 7.78 30.61
N ALA A 13 -8.26 7.66 29.87
CA ALA A 13 -6.94 7.34 30.39
C ALA A 13 -6.10 8.61 30.58
N ALA A 14 -5.14 8.57 31.48
CA ALA A 14 -4.19 9.70 31.68
C ALA A 14 -3.15 9.77 30.54
N VAL A 15 -3.61 9.86 29.29
CA VAL A 15 -2.79 9.91 28.07
C VAL A 15 -2.94 11.28 27.44
N SER A 16 -1.81 11.98 27.23
CA SER A 16 -1.80 13.23 26.47
C SER A 16 -1.77 12.93 24.97
N VAL A 17 -2.83 13.29 24.26
CA VAL A 17 -2.94 13.16 22.81
C VAL A 17 -2.67 14.52 22.15
N ARG A 18 -1.71 14.55 21.22
CA ARG A 18 -1.35 15.75 20.46
C ARG A 18 -1.78 15.59 19.01
N LEU A 19 -2.90 16.21 18.65
CA LEU A 19 -3.41 16.22 17.29
C LEU A 19 -2.69 17.28 16.44
N ASN A 20 -2.71 17.09 15.12
CA ASN A 20 -2.06 18.00 14.16
C ASN A 20 -0.57 18.26 14.47
N THR A 21 0.09 17.27 15.05
CA THR A 21 1.48 17.35 15.48
C THR A 21 2.32 16.31 14.76
N THR A 22 3.43 16.72 14.19
CA THR A 22 4.38 15.88 13.47
C THR A 22 5.66 15.71 14.26
N VAL A 23 6.16 14.48 14.36
CA VAL A 23 7.52 14.20 14.87
C VAL A 23 8.51 14.47 13.74
N LEU A 24 9.36 15.46 13.89
CA LEU A 24 10.35 15.87 12.89
C LEU A 24 11.62 15.02 12.98
N SER A 25 12.09 14.80 14.19
CA SER A 25 13.32 14.04 14.43
C SER A 25 13.30 13.31 15.77
N LEU A 26 14.17 12.33 15.90
CA LEU A 26 14.45 11.59 17.14
C LEU A 26 15.94 11.64 17.42
N SER A 27 16.33 12.10 18.60
CA SER A 27 17.72 12.17 18.99
C SER A 27 18.16 10.96 19.82
N GLN A 28 19.46 10.67 19.80
CA GLN A 28 20.07 9.67 20.68
C GLN A 28 19.92 10.01 22.18
N ARG A 29 19.67 11.27 22.50
CA ARG A 29 19.42 11.75 23.86
C ARG A 29 17.98 11.50 24.33
N ARG A 30 17.24 10.65 23.63
CA ARG A 30 15.83 10.31 23.91
C ARG A 30 14.93 11.55 23.92
N THR A 31 15.11 12.42 22.94
CA THR A 31 14.26 13.58 22.70
C THR A 31 13.61 13.46 21.32
N ALA A 32 12.33 13.66 21.25
CA ALA A 32 11.57 13.82 20.02
C ALA A 32 11.32 15.30 19.74
N GLU A 33 11.60 15.74 18.54
CA GLU A 33 11.32 17.11 18.10
C GLU A 33 9.96 17.15 17.42
N LEU A 34 9.04 17.92 17.97
CA LEU A 34 7.68 18.00 17.50
C LEU A 34 7.42 19.35 16.84
N SER A 35 6.56 19.33 15.82
CA SER A 35 6.00 20.55 15.21
C SER A 35 4.48 20.41 15.16
N GLY A 36 3.76 21.38 15.69
CA GLY A 36 2.31 21.38 15.76
C GLY A 36 1.73 22.79 15.86
N PRO A 37 0.45 22.94 16.19
CA PRO A 37 -0.21 24.23 16.29
C PRO A 37 0.44 25.19 17.28
N GLY A 38 1.10 24.66 18.32
CA GLY A 38 1.86 25.43 19.32
C GLY A 38 3.30 25.78 18.89
N GLY A 39 3.71 25.44 17.68
CA GLY A 39 5.06 25.63 17.17
C GLY A 39 5.96 24.41 17.35
N TYR A 40 7.26 24.69 17.52
CA TYR A 40 8.30 23.68 17.73
C TYR A 40 8.47 23.37 19.22
N GLU A 41 8.53 22.09 19.58
CA GLU A 41 8.69 21.61 20.95
C GLU A 41 9.55 20.36 21.03
N PRO A 42 10.64 20.35 21.81
CA PRO A 42 11.37 19.13 22.14
C PRO A 42 10.70 18.40 23.31
N VAL A 43 10.43 17.11 23.16
CA VAL A 43 9.83 16.27 24.20
C VAL A 43 10.77 15.12 24.55
N ALA A 44 11.19 15.06 25.82
CA ALA A 44 11.98 13.95 26.32
C ALA A 44 11.11 12.72 26.60
N PHE A 45 11.64 11.53 26.31
CA PHE A 45 10.94 10.27 26.56
C PHE A 45 11.88 9.23 27.20
N ARG A 46 11.35 8.37 28.03
CA ARG A 46 12.06 7.22 28.59
C ARG A 46 11.99 6.01 27.69
N ARG A 47 10.84 5.78 27.08
CA ARG A 47 10.56 4.72 26.09
C ARG A 47 9.78 5.29 24.94
N LEU A 48 10.03 4.79 23.74
CA LEU A 48 9.36 5.20 22.52
C LEU A 48 8.73 3.98 21.85
N ILE A 49 7.47 4.12 21.44
CA ILE A 49 6.78 3.15 20.60
C ILE A 49 6.49 3.84 19.28
N LEU A 50 6.99 3.26 18.18
CA LEU A 50 6.71 3.73 16.83
C LEU A 50 5.50 2.97 16.27
N ALA A 51 4.42 3.68 16.02
CA ALA A 51 3.18 3.17 15.43
C ALA A 51 2.77 4.04 14.24
N THR A 52 3.73 4.30 13.35
CA THR A 52 3.61 5.27 12.25
C THR A 52 2.93 4.74 10.99
N GLY A 53 2.48 3.48 11.03
CA GLY A 53 1.97 2.80 9.85
C GLY A 53 3.07 2.51 8.83
N CYS A 54 2.68 2.29 7.59
CA CYS A 54 3.60 2.07 6.49
C CYS A 54 3.17 2.88 5.26
N ARG A 55 4.12 3.10 4.38
CA ARG A 55 3.88 3.72 3.07
C ARG A 55 4.18 2.71 1.98
N GLU A 56 3.34 2.68 0.97
CA GLU A 56 3.53 1.83 -0.20
C GLU A 56 4.74 2.30 -1.03
N LYS A 57 5.40 1.34 -1.66
CA LYS A 57 6.41 1.66 -2.66
C LYS A 57 5.74 2.21 -3.91
N THR A 58 6.09 3.43 -4.27
CA THR A 58 5.65 4.03 -5.54
C THR A 58 6.49 3.51 -6.71
N ILE A 59 5.99 3.69 -7.93
CA ILE A 59 6.73 3.31 -9.15
C ILE A 59 8.12 3.93 -9.22
N GLY A 60 8.32 5.12 -8.66
CA GLY A 60 9.60 5.81 -8.62
C GLY A 60 10.66 5.11 -7.74
N SER A 61 10.26 4.21 -6.84
CA SER A 61 11.17 3.42 -6.01
C SER A 61 11.44 2.01 -6.56
N LEU A 62 10.89 1.68 -7.72
CA LEU A 62 11.04 0.38 -8.36
C LEU A 62 11.95 0.50 -9.59
N PRO A 63 12.77 -0.55 -9.89
CA PRO A 63 13.64 -0.56 -11.07
C PRO A 63 12.84 -0.86 -12.36
N VAL A 64 11.83 -0.04 -12.62
CA VAL A 64 10.95 -0.17 -13.80
C VAL A 64 11.23 0.99 -14.74
N THR A 65 11.53 0.67 -15.99
CA THR A 65 11.84 1.63 -17.04
C THR A 65 10.60 1.99 -17.88
N GLY A 66 10.78 2.85 -18.86
CA GLY A 66 9.73 3.26 -19.80
C GLY A 66 9.17 4.65 -19.51
N THR A 67 8.07 4.97 -20.15
CA THR A 67 7.33 6.21 -19.95
C THR A 67 6.63 6.19 -18.57
N ARG A 68 6.15 7.35 -18.13
CA ARG A 68 5.32 7.47 -16.93
C ARG A 68 3.86 7.74 -17.32
N PRO A 69 3.16 6.77 -17.89
CA PRO A 69 1.81 6.96 -18.36
C PRO A 69 0.83 6.99 -17.18
N ALA A 70 -0.32 7.63 -17.34
CA ALA A 70 -1.44 7.45 -16.41
C ALA A 70 -1.88 5.97 -16.37
N GLY A 71 -2.38 5.51 -15.23
CA GLY A 71 -2.85 4.12 -15.05
C GLY A 71 -1.91 3.23 -14.23
N VAL A 72 -0.89 3.83 -13.61
CA VAL A 72 -0.03 3.15 -12.63
C VAL A 72 -0.35 3.71 -11.25
N PHE A 73 -0.80 2.86 -10.36
CA PHE A 73 -1.30 3.22 -9.03
C PHE A 73 -0.67 2.34 -7.96
N THR A 74 -0.52 2.86 -6.76
CA THR A 74 -0.32 2.01 -5.59
C THR A 74 -1.62 1.31 -5.21
N ALA A 75 -1.54 0.22 -4.45
CA ALA A 75 -2.74 -0.51 -4.01
C ALA A 75 -3.69 0.37 -3.19
N GLY A 76 -3.16 1.19 -2.28
CA GLY A 76 -3.95 2.11 -1.46
C GLY A 76 -4.58 3.25 -2.26
N GLU A 77 -3.88 3.79 -3.26
CA GLU A 77 -4.44 4.78 -4.17
C GLU A 77 -5.61 4.20 -4.96
N ALA A 78 -5.44 3.02 -5.54
CA ALA A 78 -6.50 2.32 -6.25
C ALA A 78 -7.69 1.97 -5.34
N GLN A 79 -7.42 1.54 -4.10
CA GLN A 79 -8.45 1.29 -3.09
C GLN A 79 -9.23 2.57 -2.76
N ARG A 80 -8.54 3.69 -2.59
CA ARG A 80 -9.16 4.99 -2.33
C ARG A 80 -10.07 5.44 -3.49
N MET A 81 -9.61 5.26 -4.74
CA MET A 81 -10.43 5.56 -5.92
C MET A 81 -11.73 4.77 -5.90
N ILE A 82 -11.66 3.47 -5.63
CA ILE A 82 -12.83 2.59 -5.58
C ILE A 82 -13.74 2.95 -4.41
N ASN A 83 -13.20 3.00 -3.17
CA ASN A 83 -14.00 3.10 -1.96
C ASN A 83 -14.59 4.49 -1.72
N LEU A 84 -13.87 5.55 -2.09
CA LEU A 84 -14.30 6.93 -1.80
C LEU A 84 -14.86 7.66 -3.03
N ARG A 85 -14.47 7.25 -4.23
CA ARG A 85 -14.87 7.92 -5.47
C ARG A 85 -15.72 7.05 -6.37
N HIS A 86 -15.86 5.76 -6.08
CA HIS A 86 -16.55 4.76 -6.91
C HIS A 86 -16.00 4.72 -8.36
N TRP A 87 -14.69 5.00 -8.51
CA TRP A 87 -14.01 5.02 -9.79
C TRP A 87 -13.22 3.73 -9.98
N ARG A 88 -13.36 3.10 -11.12
CA ARG A 88 -12.52 1.99 -11.54
C ARG A 88 -11.20 2.53 -12.10
N PRO A 89 -10.04 2.11 -11.57
CA PRO A 89 -8.74 2.56 -12.08
C PRO A 89 -8.45 2.11 -13.51
N GLY A 90 -9.06 1.02 -13.96
CA GLY A 90 -8.92 0.49 -15.32
C GLY A 90 -9.84 -0.68 -15.60
N ARG A 91 -9.96 -1.07 -16.87
CA ARG A 91 -10.73 -2.26 -17.28
C ARG A 91 -9.90 -3.54 -17.16
N LYS A 92 -8.61 -3.48 -17.54
CA LYS A 92 -7.63 -4.56 -17.41
C LYS A 92 -6.58 -4.14 -16.39
N VAL A 93 -6.29 -5.01 -15.43
CA VAL A 93 -5.41 -4.70 -14.31
C VAL A 93 -4.37 -5.81 -14.16
N LEU A 94 -3.12 -5.43 -13.99
CA LEU A 94 -2.05 -6.31 -13.55
C LEU A 94 -1.59 -5.84 -12.16
N VAL A 95 -1.46 -6.75 -11.22
CA VAL A 95 -1.01 -6.45 -9.86
C VAL A 95 0.45 -6.85 -9.69
N LEU A 96 1.30 -5.94 -9.25
CA LEU A 96 2.70 -6.20 -8.95
C LEU A 96 2.89 -6.37 -7.43
N GLY A 97 3.22 -7.58 -7.03
CA GLY A 97 3.41 -8.02 -5.65
C GLY A 97 2.25 -8.84 -5.11
N SER A 98 2.58 -9.99 -4.52
CA SER A 98 1.62 -10.95 -3.94
C SER A 98 1.52 -10.86 -2.42
N GLY A 99 1.91 -9.75 -1.81
CA GLY A 99 1.60 -9.48 -0.40
C GLY A 99 0.09 -9.38 -0.17
N ASP A 100 -0.36 -9.44 1.07
CA ASP A 100 -1.79 -9.46 1.40
C ASP A 100 -2.58 -8.32 0.76
N LEU A 101 -2.03 -7.10 0.73
CA LEU A 101 -2.68 -5.96 0.07
C LEU A 101 -2.86 -6.18 -1.43
N GLY A 102 -1.85 -6.74 -2.11
CA GLY A 102 -1.93 -7.08 -3.53
C GLY A 102 -3.00 -8.12 -3.81
N LEU A 103 -3.08 -9.17 -2.98
CA LEU A 103 -4.09 -10.22 -3.10
C LEU A 103 -5.51 -9.70 -2.89
N ILE A 104 -5.71 -8.93 -1.83
CA ILE A 104 -7.01 -8.31 -1.48
C ILE A 104 -7.45 -7.37 -2.59
N MET A 105 -6.54 -6.56 -3.14
CA MET A 105 -6.86 -5.66 -4.24
C MET A 105 -7.12 -6.39 -5.54
N ALA A 106 -6.41 -7.49 -5.85
CA ALA A 106 -6.71 -8.31 -7.02
C ALA A 106 -8.16 -8.83 -6.98
N ARG A 107 -8.59 -9.39 -5.83
CA ARG A 107 -9.99 -9.79 -5.62
C ARG A 107 -10.93 -8.59 -5.75
N ARG A 108 -10.60 -7.45 -5.13
CA ARG A 108 -11.45 -6.26 -5.20
C ARG A 108 -11.67 -5.79 -6.63
N PHE A 109 -10.65 -5.78 -7.47
CA PHE A 109 -10.78 -5.42 -8.88
C PHE A 109 -11.76 -6.33 -9.64
N VAL A 110 -11.73 -7.65 -9.38
CA VAL A 110 -12.70 -8.58 -9.98
C VAL A 110 -14.12 -8.23 -9.55
N LEU A 111 -14.35 -7.95 -8.26
CA LEU A 111 -15.66 -7.58 -7.74
C LEU A 111 -16.18 -6.25 -8.31
N GLU A 112 -15.29 -5.36 -8.71
CA GLU A 112 -15.61 -4.10 -9.42
C GLU A 112 -15.75 -4.28 -10.94
N GLY A 113 -15.73 -5.50 -11.43
CA GLY A 113 -15.89 -5.82 -12.85
C GLY A 113 -14.67 -5.52 -13.71
N CYS A 114 -13.47 -5.47 -13.11
CA CYS A 114 -12.21 -5.41 -13.86
C CYS A 114 -11.74 -6.80 -14.25
N GLN A 115 -11.09 -6.92 -15.39
CA GLN A 115 -10.34 -8.11 -15.78
C GLN A 115 -8.96 -8.05 -15.12
N VAL A 116 -8.71 -8.88 -14.12
CA VAL A 116 -7.38 -9.01 -13.51
C VAL A 116 -6.58 -10.01 -14.34
N LEU A 117 -5.53 -9.52 -15.00
CA LEU A 117 -4.67 -10.33 -15.88
C LEU A 117 -3.77 -11.28 -15.10
N GLY A 118 -3.47 -10.93 -13.84
CA GLY A 118 -2.68 -11.73 -12.93
C GLY A 118 -2.03 -10.91 -11.83
N VAL A 119 -1.40 -11.64 -10.92
CA VAL A 119 -0.53 -11.09 -9.89
C VAL A 119 0.90 -11.52 -10.19
N VAL A 120 1.83 -10.59 -10.23
CA VAL A 120 3.24 -10.81 -10.52
C VAL A 120 4.03 -10.80 -9.21
N GLU A 121 4.85 -11.79 -8.98
CA GLU A 121 5.65 -11.96 -7.76
C GLU A 121 7.10 -12.32 -8.09
N GLN A 122 8.04 -11.58 -7.52
CA GLN A 122 9.47 -11.82 -7.73
C GLN A 122 9.96 -13.10 -7.05
N LYS A 123 9.38 -13.44 -5.91
CA LYS A 123 9.72 -14.66 -5.19
C LYS A 123 9.15 -15.89 -5.88
N GLY A 124 9.70 -17.06 -5.56
CA GLY A 124 9.21 -18.35 -6.06
C GLY A 124 7.87 -18.80 -5.45
N SER A 125 7.31 -18.04 -4.51
CA SER A 125 6.06 -18.35 -3.82
C SER A 125 5.27 -17.09 -3.51
N CYS A 126 3.98 -17.25 -3.21
CA CYS A 126 3.12 -16.17 -2.77
C CYS A 126 3.65 -15.52 -1.48
N GLY A 127 3.70 -14.18 -1.45
CA GLY A 127 4.18 -13.42 -0.29
C GLY A 127 3.12 -13.18 0.78
N GLY A 128 1.84 -13.35 0.47
CA GLY A 128 0.72 -13.16 1.40
C GLY A 128 0.33 -14.44 2.15
N MET A 129 -0.62 -14.30 3.07
CA MET A 129 -1.16 -15.43 3.83
C MET A 129 -1.89 -16.43 2.93
N VAL A 130 -1.77 -17.71 3.24
CA VAL A 130 -2.43 -18.81 2.50
C VAL A 130 -3.95 -18.60 2.39
N ARG A 131 -4.56 -18.07 3.44
CA ARG A 131 -5.99 -17.73 3.44
C ARG A 131 -6.32 -16.73 2.34
N ASN A 132 -5.54 -15.66 2.21
CA ASN A 132 -5.76 -14.62 1.20
C ASN A 132 -5.42 -15.14 -0.20
N TYR A 133 -4.39 -15.98 -0.34
CA TYR A 133 -4.10 -16.64 -1.61
C TYR A 133 -5.30 -17.46 -2.12
N ARG A 134 -5.91 -18.27 -1.24
CA ARG A 134 -7.09 -19.07 -1.59
C ARG A 134 -8.29 -18.21 -1.95
N SER A 135 -8.71 -17.34 -1.03
CA SER A 135 -9.93 -16.55 -1.19
C SER A 135 -9.82 -15.41 -2.22
N CYS A 136 -8.61 -14.92 -2.50
CA CYS A 136 -8.45 -13.80 -3.42
C CYS A 136 -8.02 -14.22 -4.82
N LEU A 137 -7.17 -15.25 -4.95
CA LEU A 137 -6.69 -15.67 -6.27
C LEU A 137 -7.37 -16.95 -6.76
N LEU A 138 -7.36 -18.04 -5.98
CA LEU A 138 -7.86 -19.34 -6.46
C LEU A 138 -9.37 -19.30 -6.73
N GLU A 139 -10.17 -18.79 -5.81
CA GLU A 139 -11.63 -18.69 -5.98
C GLU A 139 -12.01 -17.80 -7.18
N HIS A 140 -11.19 -16.81 -7.51
CA HIS A 140 -11.42 -15.90 -8.63
C HIS A 140 -10.64 -16.28 -9.91
N ARG A 141 -9.91 -17.41 -9.90
CA ARG A 141 -9.10 -17.91 -11.02
C ARG A 141 -8.09 -16.87 -11.53
N ILE A 142 -7.52 -16.08 -10.62
CA ILE A 142 -6.51 -15.08 -10.95
C ILE A 142 -5.14 -15.77 -10.98
N PRO A 143 -4.38 -15.72 -12.10
CA PRO A 143 -3.08 -16.37 -12.19
C PRO A 143 -2.04 -15.66 -11.32
N LEU A 144 -1.21 -16.44 -10.62
CA LEU A 144 -0.03 -15.96 -9.93
C LEU A 144 1.22 -16.29 -10.75
N MET A 145 1.94 -15.28 -11.18
CA MET A 145 3.20 -15.40 -11.93
C MET A 145 4.36 -15.20 -10.97
N THR A 146 4.88 -16.31 -10.43
CA THR A 146 6.04 -16.29 -9.53
C THR A 146 7.35 -16.15 -10.33
N ARG A 147 8.45 -15.81 -9.62
CA ARG A 147 9.77 -15.53 -10.22
C ARG A 147 9.65 -14.56 -11.40
N THR A 148 8.76 -13.60 -11.32
CA THR A 148 8.46 -12.70 -12.42
C THR A 148 8.39 -11.27 -11.90
N THR A 149 8.86 -10.33 -12.70
CA THR A 149 8.76 -8.90 -12.37
C THR A 149 8.43 -8.07 -13.60
N VAL A 150 7.90 -6.87 -13.37
CA VAL A 150 7.72 -5.85 -14.39
C VAL A 150 9.04 -5.10 -14.58
N THR A 151 9.51 -5.00 -15.82
CA THR A 151 10.76 -4.29 -16.15
C THR A 151 10.55 -3.03 -16.94
N ARG A 152 9.43 -2.91 -17.67
CA ARG A 152 9.14 -1.73 -18.49
C ARG A 152 7.65 -1.47 -18.58
N LEU A 153 7.28 -0.18 -18.58
CA LEU A 153 5.95 0.33 -18.87
C LEU A 153 5.87 0.83 -20.30
N HIS A 154 4.73 0.56 -20.97
CA HIS A 154 4.46 1.02 -22.33
C HIS A 154 3.20 1.89 -22.34
N GLY A 155 3.23 2.93 -23.15
CA GLY A 155 2.15 3.90 -23.35
C GLY A 155 2.68 5.32 -23.23
N GLU A 156 2.06 6.26 -23.96
CA GLU A 156 2.41 7.68 -23.90
C GLU A 156 1.54 8.43 -22.89
N GLY A 157 0.26 8.61 -23.17
CA GLY A 157 -0.67 9.28 -22.25
C GLY A 157 -1.23 8.33 -21.19
N ARG A 158 -1.47 7.05 -21.54
CA ARG A 158 -2.01 6.02 -20.65
C ARG A 158 -1.28 4.69 -20.84
N LEU A 159 -1.21 3.91 -19.76
CA LEU A 159 -0.61 2.58 -19.79
C LEU A 159 -1.37 1.67 -20.77
N THR A 160 -0.65 1.11 -21.74
CA THR A 160 -1.17 0.18 -22.74
C THR A 160 -0.65 -1.24 -22.54
N GLY A 161 0.50 -1.39 -21.87
CA GLY A 161 1.10 -2.69 -21.61
C GLY A 161 2.33 -2.58 -20.70
N VAL A 162 2.83 -3.75 -20.31
CA VAL A 162 4.07 -3.88 -19.53
C VAL A 162 4.92 -5.00 -20.08
N THR A 163 6.23 -4.89 -19.94
CA THR A 163 7.15 -6.02 -20.17
C THR A 163 7.38 -6.75 -18.87
N LEU A 164 7.16 -8.06 -18.89
CA LEU A 164 7.49 -8.96 -17.79
C LEU A 164 8.84 -9.64 -18.08
N ARG A 165 9.59 -9.89 -17.02
CA ARG A 165 10.81 -10.71 -17.06
C ARG A 165 10.70 -11.81 -16.03
N HIS A 166 10.94 -13.06 -16.47
CA HIS A 166 11.13 -14.17 -15.57
C HIS A 166 12.51 -14.07 -14.91
N LEU A 167 12.56 -14.39 -13.64
CA LEU A 167 13.77 -14.38 -12.82
C LEU A 167 14.19 -15.84 -12.58
N ASP A 168 15.44 -16.15 -12.88
CA ASP A 168 16.04 -17.48 -12.68
C ASP A 168 16.25 -17.76 -11.19
#